data_24e7ed8bcc3d5a214b8cc12630da71a7
#
_entry.id   24e7ed8bcc3d5a214b8cc12630da71a7
#
_cell.length_a   1.000
_cell.length_b   1.000
_cell.length_c   1.000
_cell.angle_alpha   90.00
_cell.angle_beta   90.00
_cell.angle_gamma   90.00
#
_symmetry.space_group_name_H-M   'P 1'
#
loop_
_entity.id
_entity.type
_entity.pdbx_description
1 polymer ?
#
loop_
_entity_poly.entity_id
_entity_poly.type
_entity_poly.pdbx_seq_one_letter_code
_entity_poly.pdbx_strand_id
1 'polypeptide(L)'
;MVDFSQEPVRENHFQVIQSIDGQEFKQLIQASLTWLRTNQQMINSLNVFPVPDGDTGTNMLLTMQSAYNEIAESEEKKIGPMVHDLAQGALLGARGNSGVILSQLWRGFARVLDNLETLDADLLLKGLIEAKNTAYKGVVRPVEGTILTVAKDIAAAAEEITFETNDLMKILEFVVDAADVSVRHTPELLPILKQAGVVDSGGKGLYIILEGMLRSSKGYSLETPLVTVQPIEGMNLQNVMESVEEGQEYEVVVDFKPEGNLDLHTFYEGLTEIGTSIQVGEGDGIYRMHIHVETDRRYEPIDYTMKYGTITKVAMENLIEQTGGDGKGSQLDLELAEVQPGQIAVVAISPGAGISRIFASLGAAAIVEGGQTMNPSTEEILRSFENLPTDKIVILPNNKNIILAAQSAATMTVKSVVVIRSKNVPQGLSAILRLDPDAELESIEKQMDDSLTDIETGEITIATRTVQINGVDVKEGQVIVLHNGQLITSASDLEEACFAFLKSADTTARERITIFYGSNIERPKVNEIADLIRAKYPKQELEIHEGGQPYYQFIISVE
;
A
#
# COMPACT_ATOMS: atom_id res chain seq x y z
N MET A 1 -17.22 -16.33 -14.68
CA MET A 1 -16.64 -17.55 -15.29
C MET A 1 -15.32 -17.12 -15.89
N VAL A 2 -14.22 -17.49 -15.25
CA VAL A 2 -12.86 -17.18 -15.76
C VAL A 2 -12.69 -17.97 -17.05
N ASP A 3 -12.37 -17.28 -18.15
CA ASP A 3 -12.21 -17.93 -19.46
C ASP A 3 -10.84 -18.60 -19.52
N PHE A 4 -10.78 -19.89 -19.26
CA PHE A 4 -9.58 -20.75 -19.34
C PHE A 4 -9.34 -21.31 -20.76
N SER A 5 -9.94 -20.74 -21.81
CA SER A 5 -10.01 -21.35 -23.15
C SER A 5 -8.68 -21.38 -23.93
N GLN A 6 -7.56 -20.91 -23.40
CA GLN A 6 -6.31 -20.76 -24.15
C GLN A 6 -5.09 -21.54 -23.62
N GLU A 7 -5.22 -22.38 -22.59
CA GLU A 7 -4.10 -23.19 -22.10
C GLU A 7 -4.24 -24.69 -22.45
N PRO A 8 -3.17 -25.38 -22.85
CA PRO A 8 -3.27 -26.79 -23.20
C PRO A 8 -3.58 -27.63 -21.95
N VAL A 9 -4.78 -28.18 -21.91
CA VAL A 9 -5.21 -29.15 -20.91
C VAL A 9 -4.33 -30.39 -21.01
N ARG A 10 -3.37 -30.57 -20.10
CA ARG A 10 -2.88 -31.90 -19.78
C ARG A 10 -4.03 -32.61 -19.09
N GLU A 11 -4.58 -33.67 -19.69
CA GLU A 11 -5.47 -34.61 -19.02
C GLU A 11 -4.72 -35.27 -17.86
N ASN A 12 -4.63 -34.59 -16.74
CA ASN A 12 -4.26 -35.19 -15.49
C ASN A 12 -5.57 -35.72 -14.85
N HIS A 13 -5.63 -37.02 -14.64
CA HIS A 13 -6.60 -37.60 -13.71
C HIS A 13 -6.35 -36.97 -12.33
N PHE A 14 -7.15 -35.95 -11.96
CA PHE A 14 -7.05 -35.30 -10.64
C PHE A 14 -7.34 -36.36 -9.58
N GLN A 15 -6.31 -36.75 -8.86
CA GLN A 15 -6.44 -37.53 -7.66
C GLN A 15 -7.15 -36.66 -6.62
N VAL A 16 -8.22 -37.15 -5.99
CA VAL A 16 -8.93 -36.44 -4.92
C VAL A 16 -7.95 -36.14 -3.80
N ILE A 17 -7.75 -34.85 -3.49
CA ILE A 17 -6.87 -34.39 -2.42
C ILE A 17 -7.73 -34.15 -1.19
N GLN A 18 -7.65 -35.04 -0.20
CA GLN A 18 -8.43 -34.94 1.02
C GLN A 18 -7.74 -34.18 2.14
N SER A 19 -6.42 -34.12 2.12
CA SER A 19 -5.62 -33.34 3.07
C SER A 19 -4.27 -32.96 2.47
N ILE A 20 -3.68 -31.88 2.97
CA ILE A 20 -2.32 -31.42 2.63
C ILE A 20 -1.51 -31.25 3.92
N ASP A 21 -0.19 -31.42 3.80
CA ASP A 21 0.77 -31.20 4.87
C ASP A 21 1.37 -29.77 4.81
N GLY A 22 2.29 -29.48 5.75
CA GLY A 22 2.93 -28.17 5.81
C GLY A 22 3.81 -27.86 4.59
N GLN A 23 4.44 -28.87 3.97
CA GLN A 23 5.29 -28.64 2.79
C GLN A 23 4.46 -28.38 1.53
N GLU A 24 3.36 -29.10 1.36
CA GLU A 24 2.40 -28.86 0.27
C GLU A 24 1.77 -27.48 0.42
N PHE A 25 1.41 -27.08 1.66
CA PHE A 25 0.92 -25.73 1.95
C PHE A 25 1.97 -24.65 1.63
N LYS A 26 3.24 -24.85 2.01
CA LYS A 26 4.33 -23.92 1.67
C LYS A 26 4.44 -23.69 0.16
N GLN A 27 4.27 -24.74 -0.66
CA GLN A 27 4.28 -24.59 -2.12
C GLN A 27 3.11 -23.73 -2.62
N LEU A 28 1.92 -23.88 -2.03
CA LEU A 28 0.76 -23.03 -2.36
C LEU A 28 1.00 -21.57 -2.01
N ILE A 29 1.63 -21.30 -0.85
CA ILE A 29 1.99 -19.92 -0.44
C ILE A 29 3.03 -19.31 -1.38
N GLN A 30 4.04 -20.07 -1.78
CA GLN A 30 5.02 -19.62 -2.77
C GLN A 30 4.36 -19.24 -4.10
N ALA A 31 3.44 -20.06 -4.55
CA ALA A 31 2.66 -19.80 -5.77
C ALA A 31 1.80 -18.54 -5.64
N SER A 32 1.14 -18.35 -4.49
CA SER A 32 0.37 -17.13 -4.19
C SER A 32 1.23 -15.88 -4.22
N LEU A 33 2.43 -15.95 -3.62
CA LEU A 33 3.38 -14.83 -3.61
C LEU A 33 3.84 -14.47 -5.03
N THR A 34 4.20 -15.48 -5.83
CA THR A 34 4.60 -15.28 -7.23
C THR A 34 3.47 -14.64 -8.03
N TRP A 35 2.24 -15.16 -7.91
CA TRP A 35 1.08 -14.63 -8.63
C TRP A 35 0.67 -13.23 -8.17
N LEU A 36 0.82 -12.95 -6.87
CA LEU A 36 0.59 -11.61 -6.32
C LEU A 36 1.62 -10.60 -6.85
N ARG A 37 2.90 -10.99 -6.93
CA ARG A 37 3.97 -10.16 -7.51
C ARG A 37 3.69 -9.85 -8.98
N THR A 38 3.33 -10.86 -9.76
CA THR A 38 2.99 -10.73 -11.18
C THR A 38 1.82 -9.74 -11.41
N ASN A 39 0.88 -9.66 -10.47
CA ASN A 39 -0.31 -8.81 -10.59
C ASN A 39 -0.29 -7.56 -9.68
N GLN A 40 0.83 -7.24 -9.03
CA GLN A 40 0.97 -6.14 -8.07
C GLN A 40 0.50 -4.81 -8.64
N GLN A 41 0.98 -4.44 -9.82
CA GLN A 41 0.66 -3.15 -10.45
C GLN A 41 -0.83 -3.03 -10.83
N MET A 42 -1.44 -4.12 -11.29
CA MET A 42 -2.87 -4.14 -11.55
C MET A 42 -3.67 -3.87 -10.26
N ILE A 43 -3.26 -4.45 -9.12
CA ILE A 43 -3.90 -4.21 -7.83
C ILE A 43 -3.68 -2.74 -7.39
N ASN A 44 -2.45 -2.20 -7.57
CA ASN A 44 -2.14 -0.81 -7.28
C ASN A 44 -3.03 0.15 -8.08
N SER A 45 -3.26 -0.14 -9.37
CA SER A 45 -4.11 0.69 -10.23
C SER A 45 -5.59 0.73 -9.81
N LEU A 46 -6.06 -0.23 -9.04
CA LEU A 46 -7.43 -0.27 -8.51
C LEU A 46 -7.58 0.54 -7.22
N ASN A 47 -6.50 0.94 -6.58
CA ASN A 47 -6.54 1.62 -5.30
C ASN A 47 -7.05 3.07 -5.45
N VAL A 48 -8.28 3.31 -5.02
CA VAL A 48 -8.94 4.62 -5.03
C VAL A 48 -9.47 5.03 -3.66
N PHE A 49 -9.45 4.13 -2.70
CA PHE A 49 -10.05 4.32 -1.37
C PHE A 49 -9.10 3.83 -0.27
N PRO A 50 -8.95 4.58 0.80
CA PRO A 50 -9.53 5.88 1.12
C PRO A 50 -8.85 7.08 0.43
N VAL A 51 -7.66 6.90 -0.12
CA VAL A 51 -6.93 7.85 -0.97
C VAL A 51 -6.34 7.08 -2.14
N PRO A 52 -6.28 7.63 -3.34
CA PRO A 52 -5.67 6.97 -4.51
C PRO A 52 -4.13 7.02 -4.44
N ASP A 53 -3.55 6.37 -3.42
CA ASP A 53 -2.10 6.27 -3.20
C ASP A 53 -1.42 5.15 -4.00
N GLY A 54 -2.23 4.23 -4.56
CA GLY A 54 -1.75 3.22 -5.48
C GLY A 54 -0.79 2.18 -4.86
N ASP A 55 -0.86 1.94 -3.56
CA ASP A 55 0.11 1.12 -2.82
C ASP A 55 -0.45 -0.20 -2.28
N THR A 56 -1.74 -0.51 -2.52
CA THR A 56 -2.40 -1.72 -1.97
C THR A 56 -1.69 -3.00 -2.38
N GLY A 57 -1.35 -3.14 -3.67
CA GLY A 57 -0.64 -4.31 -4.18
C GLY A 57 0.74 -4.46 -3.57
N THR A 58 1.48 -3.37 -3.45
CA THR A 58 2.80 -3.28 -2.80
C THR A 58 2.72 -3.70 -1.33
N ASN A 59 1.79 -3.12 -0.56
CA ASN A 59 1.61 -3.44 0.84
C ASN A 59 1.26 -4.92 1.06
N MET A 60 0.36 -5.48 0.24
CA MET A 60 0.00 -6.90 0.32
C MET A 60 1.16 -7.81 -0.09
N LEU A 61 1.91 -7.45 -1.14
CA LEU A 61 3.07 -8.20 -1.60
C LEU A 61 4.16 -8.26 -0.52
N LEU A 62 4.55 -7.12 0.04
CA LEU A 62 5.58 -7.05 1.08
C LEU A 62 5.15 -7.80 2.36
N THR A 63 3.87 -7.74 2.72
CA THR A 63 3.31 -8.51 3.83
C THR A 63 3.41 -10.02 3.57
N MET A 64 3.04 -10.48 2.36
CA MET A 64 3.15 -11.89 1.97
C MET A 64 4.60 -12.35 1.80
N GLN A 65 5.49 -11.48 1.34
CA GLN A 65 6.92 -11.77 1.25
C GLN A 65 7.51 -12.01 2.65
N SER A 66 7.19 -11.15 3.62
CA SER A 66 7.61 -11.34 5.01
C SER A 66 7.04 -12.64 5.61
N ALA A 67 5.77 -12.93 5.32
CA ALA A 67 5.14 -14.18 5.73
C ALA A 67 5.86 -15.42 5.17
N TYR A 68 6.18 -15.40 3.88
CA TYR A 68 6.88 -16.49 3.21
C TYR A 68 8.32 -16.64 3.70
N ASN A 69 9.03 -15.56 3.97
CA ASN A 69 10.41 -15.60 4.44
C ASN A 69 10.56 -16.40 5.74
N GLU A 70 9.57 -16.35 6.66
CA GLU A 70 9.60 -17.13 7.90
C GLU A 70 9.52 -18.65 7.65
N ILE A 71 8.94 -19.08 6.54
CA ILE A 71 8.74 -20.50 6.24
C ILE A 71 9.60 -21.01 5.07
N ALA A 72 10.29 -20.12 4.35
CA ALA A 72 11.01 -20.46 3.11
C ALA A 72 12.00 -21.62 3.30
N GLU A 73 12.82 -21.54 4.35
CA GLU A 73 13.84 -22.55 4.68
C GLU A 73 13.32 -23.66 5.64
N SER A 74 12.03 -23.59 6.04
CA SER A 74 11.47 -24.55 7.00
C SER A 74 11.27 -25.93 6.37
N GLU A 75 11.74 -26.98 7.03
CA GLU A 75 11.49 -28.38 6.70
C GLU A 75 10.31 -28.99 7.48
N GLU A 76 9.56 -28.16 8.23
CA GLU A 76 8.43 -28.59 9.02
C GLU A 76 7.33 -29.19 8.11
N LYS A 77 6.83 -30.37 8.50
CA LYS A 77 5.78 -31.08 7.76
C LYS A 77 4.40 -30.86 8.36
N LYS A 78 4.33 -30.51 9.64
CA LYS A 78 3.03 -30.28 10.28
C LYS A 78 2.48 -28.93 9.82
N ILE A 79 1.19 -28.94 9.50
CA ILE A 79 0.49 -27.73 9.02
C ILE A 79 0.40 -26.65 10.11
N GLY A 80 0.16 -27.04 11.37
CA GLY A 80 -0.03 -26.09 12.47
C GLY A 80 1.19 -25.16 12.67
N PRO A 81 2.38 -25.70 12.98
CA PRO A 81 3.61 -24.88 13.09
C PRO A 81 3.89 -24.08 11.83
N MET A 82 3.75 -24.67 10.62
CA MET A 82 3.99 -24.00 9.34
C MET A 82 3.11 -22.75 9.18
N VAL A 83 1.82 -22.87 9.43
CA VAL A 83 0.86 -21.74 9.30
C VAL A 83 1.04 -20.73 10.45
N HIS A 84 1.46 -21.18 11.63
CA HIS A 84 1.80 -20.29 12.74
C HIS A 84 2.96 -19.35 12.38
N ASP A 85 4.06 -19.92 11.86
CA ASP A 85 5.24 -19.14 11.45
C ASP A 85 4.89 -18.18 10.30
N LEU A 86 4.13 -18.65 9.29
CA LEU A 86 3.59 -17.80 8.24
C LEU A 86 2.81 -16.60 8.80
N ALA A 87 1.90 -16.85 9.75
CA ALA A 87 1.07 -15.81 10.35
C ALA A 87 1.89 -14.83 11.17
N GLN A 88 2.96 -15.28 11.82
CA GLN A 88 3.90 -14.45 12.57
C GLN A 88 4.66 -13.51 11.62
N GLY A 89 5.20 -14.04 10.52
CA GLY A 89 5.86 -13.23 9.49
C GLY A 89 4.91 -12.23 8.84
N ALA A 90 3.66 -12.63 8.54
CA ALA A 90 2.64 -11.72 8.04
C ALA A 90 2.35 -10.57 9.02
N LEU A 91 2.30 -10.86 10.33
CA LEU A 91 2.01 -9.86 11.34
C LEU A 91 3.15 -8.85 11.50
N LEU A 92 4.39 -9.33 11.55
CA LEU A 92 5.59 -8.47 11.66
C LEU A 92 5.78 -7.62 10.41
N GLY A 93 5.64 -8.23 9.24
CA GLY A 93 5.79 -7.56 7.94
C GLY A 93 4.58 -6.76 7.47
N ALA A 94 3.49 -6.69 8.24
CA ALA A 94 2.25 -6.03 7.84
C ALA A 94 2.45 -4.54 7.56
N ARG A 95 2.09 -4.10 6.35
CA ARG A 95 2.21 -2.71 5.89
C ARG A 95 0.86 -2.16 5.45
N GLY A 96 0.58 -0.92 5.79
CA GLY A 96 -0.67 -0.24 5.47
C GLY A 96 -1.91 -1.00 5.98
N ASN A 97 -3.09 -0.48 5.67
CA ASN A 97 -4.35 -1.10 6.09
C ASN A 97 -4.55 -2.50 5.47
N SER A 98 -4.20 -2.65 4.18
CA SER A 98 -4.41 -3.91 3.45
C SER A 98 -3.52 -5.04 3.97
N GLY A 99 -2.25 -4.74 4.26
CA GLY A 99 -1.32 -5.72 4.84
C GLY A 99 -1.71 -6.10 6.26
N VAL A 100 -2.13 -5.14 7.09
CA VAL A 100 -2.59 -5.45 8.46
C VAL A 100 -3.84 -6.33 8.44
N ILE A 101 -4.83 -6.04 7.58
CA ILE A 101 -6.03 -6.88 7.47
C ILE A 101 -5.65 -8.28 6.96
N LEU A 102 -4.77 -8.38 5.96
CA LEU A 102 -4.27 -9.67 5.45
C LEU A 102 -3.56 -10.46 6.57
N SER A 103 -2.74 -9.83 7.39
CA SER A 103 -2.09 -10.49 8.53
C SER A 103 -3.10 -11.01 9.57
N GLN A 104 -4.21 -10.28 9.80
CA GLN A 104 -5.28 -10.76 10.68
C GLN A 104 -6.03 -11.97 10.09
N LEU A 105 -6.20 -12.03 8.76
CA LEU A 105 -6.74 -13.21 8.09
C LEU A 105 -5.84 -14.44 8.35
N TRP A 106 -4.53 -14.31 8.16
CA TRP A 106 -3.59 -15.40 8.44
C TRP A 106 -3.55 -15.80 9.91
N ARG A 107 -3.61 -14.84 10.83
CA ARG A 107 -3.67 -15.12 12.27
C ARG A 107 -4.93 -15.89 12.66
N GLY A 108 -6.09 -15.52 12.10
CA GLY A 108 -7.34 -16.24 12.34
C GLY A 108 -7.26 -17.66 11.81
N PHE A 109 -6.71 -17.84 10.61
CA PHE A 109 -6.53 -19.15 9.99
C PHE A 109 -5.60 -20.04 10.84
N ALA A 110 -4.47 -19.51 11.30
CA ALA A 110 -3.51 -20.24 12.11
C ALA A 110 -4.08 -20.77 13.44
N ARG A 111 -4.95 -19.99 14.11
CA ARG A 111 -5.55 -20.39 15.39
C ARG A 111 -6.32 -21.71 15.34
N VAL A 112 -6.90 -22.04 14.19
CA VAL A 112 -7.67 -23.29 14.03
C VAL A 112 -6.76 -24.48 13.83
N LEU A 113 -5.55 -24.27 13.32
CA LEU A 113 -4.62 -25.32 12.91
C LEU A 113 -3.55 -25.63 13.98
N ASP A 114 -3.63 -25.00 15.14
CA ASP A 114 -2.63 -25.15 16.19
C ASP A 114 -2.38 -26.64 16.52
N ASN A 115 -1.10 -27.05 16.46
CA ASN A 115 -0.60 -28.42 16.69
C ASN A 115 -1.14 -29.53 15.75
N LEU A 116 -1.81 -29.19 14.64
CA LEU A 116 -2.32 -30.19 13.69
C LEU A 116 -1.23 -30.64 12.69
N GLU A 117 -1.38 -31.87 12.17
CA GLU A 117 -0.42 -32.44 11.22
C GLU A 117 -0.77 -32.09 9.77
N THR A 118 -2.07 -32.11 9.43
CA THR A 118 -2.57 -31.88 8.08
C THR A 118 -3.80 -30.97 8.08
N LEU A 119 -4.04 -30.30 6.95
CA LEU A 119 -5.23 -29.51 6.67
C LEU A 119 -6.19 -30.35 5.81
N ASP A 120 -7.39 -30.58 6.28
CA ASP A 120 -8.50 -31.19 5.54
C ASP A 120 -9.63 -30.17 5.28
N ALA A 121 -10.72 -30.64 4.64
CA ALA A 121 -11.84 -29.78 4.24
C ALA A 121 -12.54 -29.10 5.44
N ASP A 122 -12.74 -29.84 6.55
CA ASP A 122 -13.41 -29.30 7.76
C ASP A 122 -12.54 -28.25 8.46
N LEU A 123 -11.23 -28.48 8.51
CA LEU A 123 -10.26 -27.53 9.05
C LEU A 123 -10.09 -26.30 8.15
N LEU A 124 -10.12 -26.48 6.83
CA LEU A 124 -10.09 -25.36 5.88
C LEU A 124 -11.31 -24.44 6.09
N LEU A 125 -12.52 -25.02 6.18
CA LEU A 125 -13.73 -24.25 6.48
C LEU A 125 -13.64 -23.48 7.79
N LYS A 126 -13.27 -24.16 8.87
CA LYS A 126 -13.11 -23.54 10.20
C LYS A 126 -12.05 -22.43 10.17
N GLY A 127 -10.94 -22.67 9.46
CA GLY A 127 -9.86 -21.71 9.26
C GLY A 127 -10.33 -20.44 8.55
N LEU A 128 -11.09 -20.57 7.46
CA LEU A 128 -11.64 -19.42 6.72
C LEU A 128 -12.67 -18.62 7.55
N ILE A 129 -13.52 -19.32 8.32
CA ILE A 129 -14.46 -18.66 9.23
C ILE A 129 -13.72 -17.85 10.31
N GLU A 130 -12.69 -18.44 10.95
CA GLU A 130 -11.95 -17.75 12.01
C GLU A 130 -11.04 -16.65 11.43
N ALA A 131 -10.50 -16.81 10.21
CA ALA A 131 -9.79 -15.78 9.47
C ALA A 131 -10.67 -14.53 9.31
N LYS A 132 -11.88 -14.70 8.76
CA LYS A 132 -12.88 -13.64 8.64
C LYS A 132 -13.17 -12.98 10.00
N ASN A 133 -13.48 -13.78 11.02
CA ASN A 133 -13.86 -13.28 12.35
C ASN A 133 -12.72 -12.44 12.96
N THR A 134 -11.48 -12.90 12.82
CA THR A 134 -10.30 -12.20 13.35
C THR A 134 -10.06 -10.89 12.61
N ALA A 135 -10.19 -10.87 11.28
CA ALA A 135 -10.02 -9.66 10.48
C ALA A 135 -11.09 -8.59 10.82
N TYR A 136 -12.37 -8.98 10.96
CA TYR A 136 -13.43 -8.05 11.36
C TYR A 136 -13.22 -7.48 12.76
N LYS A 137 -12.72 -8.28 13.71
CA LYS A 137 -12.38 -7.80 15.07
C LYS A 137 -11.16 -6.89 15.09
N GLY A 138 -10.22 -7.08 14.17
CA GLY A 138 -9.00 -6.29 14.07
C GLY A 138 -9.21 -4.88 13.51
N VAL A 139 -10.38 -4.59 12.94
CA VAL A 139 -10.72 -3.28 12.36
C VAL A 139 -11.75 -2.56 13.22
N VAL A 140 -11.43 -1.35 13.70
CA VAL A 140 -12.31 -0.57 14.59
C VAL A 140 -13.66 -0.24 13.95
N ARG A 141 -13.67 0.03 12.64
CA ARG A 141 -14.88 0.31 11.85
C ARG A 141 -14.81 -0.48 10.54
N PRO A 142 -15.29 -1.72 10.53
CA PRO A 142 -15.36 -2.51 9.30
C PRO A 142 -16.23 -1.82 8.25
N VAL A 143 -15.76 -1.81 7.01
CA VAL A 143 -16.46 -1.23 5.85
C VAL A 143 -16.77 -2.34 4.87
N GLU A 144 -18.06 -2.49 4.50
CA GLU A 144 -18.49 -3.43 3.48
C GLU A 144 -18.10 -2.93 2.08
N GLY A 145 -17.93 -3.85 1.13
CA GLY A 145 -17.39 -3.57 -0.19
C GLY A 145 -15.86 -3.50 -0.23
N THR A 146 -15.19 -4.15 0.74
CA THR A 146 -13.73 -4.20 0.87
C THR A 146 -13.24 -5.66 0.99
N ILE A 147 -11.94 -5.84 1.17
CA ILE A 147 -11.31 -7.15 1.47
C ILE A 147 -12.06 -7.94 2.57
N LEU A 148 -12.67 -7.24 3.54
CA LEU A 148 -13.46 -7.87 4.60
C LEU A 148 -14.71 -8.57 4.06
N THR A 149 -15.41 -7.93 3.11
CA THR A 149 -16.58 -8.52 2.45
C THR A 149 -16.17 -9.75 1.64
N VAL A 150 -15.07 -9.66 0.89
CA VAL A 150 -14.56 -10.80 0.11
C VAL A 150 -14.20 -11.96 1.04
N ALA A 151 -13.53 -11.71 2.16
CA ALA A 151 -13.23 -12.74 3.15
C ALA A 151 -14.49 -13.38 3.77
N LYS A 152 -15.54 -12.59 3.98
CA LYS A 152 -16.84 -13.08 4.46
C LYS A 152 -17.51 -14.01 3.45
N ASP A 153 -17.54 -13.61 2.18
CA ASP A 153 -18.18 -14.37 1.11
C ASP A 153 -17.41 -15.65 0.79
N ILE A 154 -16.08 -15.64 0.85
CA ILE A 154 -15.20 -16.81 0.79
C ILE A 154 -15.56 -17.84 1.89
N ALA A 155 -15.72 -17.38 3.13
CA ALA A 155 -16.07 -18.28 4.24
C ALA A 155 -17.47 -18.88 4.05
N ALA A 156 -18.43 -18.10 3.53
CA ALA A 156 -19.77 -18.60 3.23
C ALA A 156 -19.76 -19.63 2.09
N ALA A 157 -19.01 -19.40 1.03
CA ALA A 157 -18.83 -20.32 -0.09
C ALA A 157 -18.18 -21.64 0.37
N ALA A 158 -17.16 -21.56 1.22
CA ALA A 158 -16.54 -22.75 1.81
C ALA A 158 -17.54 -23.56 2.64
N GLU A 159 -18.41 -22.91 3.41
CA GLU A 159 -19.47 -23.59 4.17
C GLU A 159 -20.45 -24.32 3.24
N GLU A 160 -20.85 -23.71 2.14
CA GLU A 160 -21.74 -24.33 1.16
C GLU A 160 -21.13 -25.57 0.52
N ILE A 161 -19.93 -25.46 -0.04
CA ILE A 161 -19.31 -26.53 -0.84
C ILE A 161 -18.82 -27.72 0.03
N THR A 162 -18.44 -27.50 1.29
CA THR A 162 -17.99 -28.58 2.17
C THR A 162 -19.11 -29.57 2.55
N PHE A 163 -20.39 -29.22 2.38
CA PHE A 163 -21.49 -30.18 2.45
C PHE A 163 -21.54 -31.14 1.25
N GLU A 164 -20.93 -30.78 0.12
CA GLU A 164 -20.99 -31.54 -1.13
C GLU A 164 -19.75 -32.40 -1.36
N THR A 165 -18.57 -31.91 -0.91
CA THR A 165 -17.28 -32.55 -1.18
C THR A 165 -16.25 -32.32 -0.07
N ASN A 166 -15.33 -33.27 0.09
CA ASN A 166 -14.11 -33.14 0.91
C ASN A 166 -12.83 -33.04 0.06
N ASP A 167 -12.98 -32.86 -1.25
CA ASP A 167 -11.85 -32.63 -2.16
C ASP A 167 -11.37 -31.17 -2.06
N LEU A 168 -10.21 -30.96 -1.46
CA LEU A 168 -9.63 -29.63 -1.24
C LEU A 168 -9.50 -28.82 -2.54
N MET A 169 -9.24 -29.49 -3.67
CA MET A 169 -9.11 -28.81 -4.96
C MET A 169 -10.44 -28.24 -5.45
N LYS A 170 -11.51 -29.00 -5.31
CA LYS A 170 -12.85 -28.53 -5.66
C LYS A 170 -13.32 -27.41 -4.76
N ILE A 171 -13.01 -27.53 -3.45
CA ILE A 171 -13.31 -26.46 -2.48
C ILE A 171 -12.56 -25.19 -2.84
N LEU A 172 -11.24 -25.28 -3.12
CA LEU A 172 -10.44 -24.14 -3.52
C LEU A 172 -10.98 -23.48 -4.81
N GLU A 173 -11.33 -24.26 -5.83
CA GLU A 173 -11.92 -23.75 -7.08
C GLU A 173 -13.22 -22.97 -6.82
N PHE A 174 -14.14 -23.56 -6.04
CA PHE A 174 -15.43 -22.92 -5.70
C PHE A 174 -15.23 -21.62 -4.90
N VAL A 175 -14.29 -21.62 -3.95
CA VAL A 175 -13.93 -20.47 -3.13
C VAL A 175 -13.29 -19.34 -3.97
N VAL A 176 -12.44 -19.69 -4.95
CA VAL A 176 -11.85 -18.72 -5.88
C VAL A 176 -12.91 -18.08 -6.77
N ASP A 177 -13.84 -18.86 -7.31
CA ASP A 177 -14.97 -18.34 -8.10
C ASP A 177 -15.86 -17.40 -7.26
N ALA A 178 -16.16 -17.78 -6.02
CA ALA A 178 -16.91 -16.92 -5.10
C ALA A 178 -16.19 -15.62 -4.76
N ALA A 179 -14.86 -15.68 -4.58
CA ALA A 179 -14.03 -14.50 -4.35
C ALA A 179 -14.07 -13.52 -5.56
N ASP A 180 -13.99 -14.02 -6.79
CA ASP A 180 -14.09 -13.20 -8.00
C ASP A 180 -15.48 -12.54 -8.12
N VAL A 181 -16.55 -13.28 -7.84
CA VAL A 181 -17.91 -12.73 -7.81
C VAL A 181 -18.04 -11.64 -6.74
N SER A 182 -17.55 -11.88 -5.54
CA SER A 182 -17.58 -10.91 -4.43
C SER A 182 -16.80 -9.64 -4.79
N VAL A 183 -15.60 -9.77 -5.38
CA VAL A 183 -14.80 -8.61 -5.85
C VAL A 183 -15.58 -7.77 -6.83
N ARG A 184 -16.24 -8.38 -7.82
CA ARG A 184 -17.04 -7.64 -8.81
C ARG A 184 -18.23 -6.91 -8.20
N HIS A 185 -18.76 -7.37 -7.07
CA HIS A 185 -19.88 -6.73 -6.38
C HIS A 185 -19.45 -5.62 -5.41
N THR A 186 -18.16 -5.44 -5.10
CA THR A 186 -17.68 -4.41 -4.18
C THR A 186 -18.14 -2.98 -4.54
N PRO A 187 -18.25 -2.56 -5.84
CA PRO A 187 -18.76 -1.23 -6.21
C PRO A 187 -20.23 -1.01 -5.86
N GLU A 188 -21.02 -2.07 -5.71
CA GLU A 188 -22.43 -1.96 -5.31
C GLU A 188 -22.58 -1.67 -3.81
N LEU A 189 -21.58 -2.07 -3.02
CA LEU A 189 -21.56 -1.89 -1.56
C LEU A 189 -20.83 -0.61 -1.14
N LEU A 190 -19.81 -0.19 -1.90
CA LEU A 190 -19.00 0.98 -1.59
C LEU A 190 -19.07 2.02 -2.71
N PRO A 191 -19.88 3.09 -2.55
CA PRO A 191 -20.20 4.04 -3.62
C PRO A 191 -19.00 4.70 -4.30
N ILE A 192 -17.89 4.92 -3.58
CA ILE A 192 -16.68 5.54 -4.15
C ILE A 192 -16.03 4.65 -5.20
N LEU A 193 -16.09 3.31 -5.05
CA LEU A 193 -15.59 2.37 -6.05
C LEU A 193 -16.44 2.43 -7.33
N LYS A 194 -17.77 2.56 -7.17
CA LYS A 194 -18.68 2.73 -8.29
C LYS A 194 -18.44 4.04 -9.04
N GLN A 195 -18.20 5.14 -8.32
CA GLN A 195 -17.87 6.44 -8.91
C GLN A 195 -16.56 6.39 -9.70
N ALA A 196 -15.56 5.68 -9.14
CA ALA A 196 -14.27 5.52 -9.79
C ALA A 196 -14.25 4.46 -10.91
N GLY A 197 -15.32 3.66 -11.06
CA GLY A 197 -15.41 2.59 -12.06
C GLY A 197 -14.47 1.41 -11.80
N VAL A 198 -14.09 1.17 -10.54
CA VAL A 198 -13.15 0.13 -10.14
C VAL A 198 -13.74 -0.79 -9.07
N VAL A 199 -13.11 -1.94 -8.85
CA VAL A 199 -13.39 -2.86 -7.72
C VAL A 199 -12.45 -2.56 -6.55
N ASP A 200 -12.73 -3.15 -5.38
CA ASP A 200 -11.84 -3.02 -4.22
C ASP A 200 -10.47 -3.67 -4.47
N SER A 201 -9.41 -2.89 -4.31
CA SER A 201 -8.03 -3.33 -4.54
C SER A 201 -7.59 -4.40 -3.53
N GLY A 202 -7.94 -4.26 -2.25
CA GLY A 202 -7.63 -5.24 -1.21
C GLY A 202 -8.34 -6.57 -1.44
N GLY A 203 -9.63 -6.54 -1.78
CA GLY A 203 -10.41 -7.73 -2.15
C GLY A 203 -9.86 -8.40 -3.41
N LYS A 204 -9.43 -7.61 -4.41
CA LYS A 204 -8.77 -8.15 -5.61
C LYS A 204 -7.45 -8.82 -5.25
N GLY A 205 -6.66 -8.24 -4.36
CA GLY A 205 -5.42 -8.85 -3.86
C GLY A 205 -5.67 -10.18 -3.15
N LEU A 206 -6.71 -10.28 -2.32
CA LEU A 206 -7.08 -11.54 -1.65
C LEU A 206 -7.51 -12.61 -2.68
N TYR A 207 -8.30 -12.23 -3.69
CA TYR A 207 -8.63 -13.11 -4.81
C TYR A 207 -7.37 -13.62 -5.53
N ILE A 208 -6.43 -12.73 -5.85
CA ILE A 208 -5.16 -13.09 -6.54
C ILE A 208 -4.33 -14.08 -5.70
N ILE A 209 -4.29 -13.93 -4.38
CA ILE A 209 -3.61 -14.88 -3.49
C ILE A 209 -4.22 -16.28 -3.64
N LEU A 210 -5.54 -16.40 -3.58
CA LEU A 210 -6.24 -17.69 -3.71
C LEU A 210 -6.15 -18.25 -5.13
N GLU A 211 -6.26 -17.40 -6.15
CA GLU A 211 -6.10 -17.78 -7.55
C GLU A 211 -4.68 -18.34 -7.81
N GLY A 212 -3.63 -17.76 -7.21
CA GLY A 212 -2.26 -18.27 -7.30
C GLY A 212 -2.12 -19.71 -6.80
N MET A 213 -2.79 -20.04 -5.66
CA MET A 213 -2.85 -21.42 -5.16
C MET A 213 -3.53 -22.34 -6.18
N LEU A 214 -4.69 -21.95 -6.71
CA LEU A 214 -5.45 -22.72 -7.68
C LEU A 214 -4.69 -22.93 -8.99
N ARG A 215 -4.05 -21.86 -9.51
CA ARG A 215 -3.24 -21.93 -10.74
C ARG A 215 -2.10 -22.92 -10.61
N SER A 216 -1.34 -22.85 -9.51
CA SER A 216 -0.24 -23.78 -9.23
C SER A 216 -0.73 -25.23 -9.18
N SER A 217 -1.82 -25.48 -8.49
CA SER A 217 -2.39 -26.81 -8.35
C SER A 217 -2.91 -27.39 -9.68
N LYS A 218 -3.31 -26.53 -10.61
CA LYS A 218 -3.72 -26.92 -11.98
C LYS A 218 -2.57 -26.92 -12.97
N GLY A 219 -1.34 -26.53 -12.57
CA GLY A 219 -0.15 -26.46 -13.42
C GLY A 219 -0.17 -25.29 -14.41
N TYR A 220 -0.93 -24.22 -14.12
CA TYR A 220 -0.95 -23.02 -14.93
C TYR A 220 0.24 -22.12 -14.63
N SER A 221 0.64 -21.29 -15.62
CA SER A 221 1.72 -20.32 -15.44
C SER A 221 1.36 -19.29 -14.36
N LEU A 222 2.37 -18.90 -13.59
CA LEU A 222 2.30 -17.83 -12.58
C LEU A 222 3.08 -16.58 -13.00
N GLU A 223 3.78 -16.63 -14.14
CA GLU A 223 4.66 -15.56 -14.62
C GLU A 223 3.99 -14.66 -15.65
N THR A 224 2.93 -15.15 -16.30
CA THR A 224 2.18 -14.37 -17.28
C THR A 224 1.04 -13.61 -16.59
N PRO A 225 1.08 -12.27 -16.49
CA PRO A 225 0.04 -11.51 -15.82
C PRO A 225 -1.30 -11.64 -16.52
N LEU A 226 -2.38 -11.42 -15.76
CA LEU A 226 -3.72 -11.26 -16.33
C LEU A 226 -3.69 -10.06 -17.27
N VAL A 227 -3.79 -10.30 -18.58
CA VAL A 227 -3.70 -9.26 -19.61
C VAL A 227 -4.94 -8.37 -19.51
N THR A 228 -4.80 -7.26 -18.80
CA THR A 228 -5.74 -6.15 -18.87
C THR A 228 -5.02 -5.01 -19.56
N VAL A 229 -5.42 -4.72 -20.81
CA VAL A 229 -4.97 -3.48 -21.47
C VAL A 229 -5.55 -2.32 -20.68
N GLN A 230 -4.67 -1.57 -20.02
CA GLN A 230 -5.06 -0.36 -19.31
C GLN A 230 -5.11 0.80 -20.32
N PRO A 231 -5.99 1.81 -20.12
CA PRO A 231 -5.79 3.09 -20.80
C PRO A 231 -4.40 3.63 -20.49
N ILE A 232 -3.68 4.17 -21.48
CA ILE A 232 -2.32 4.78 -21.28
C ILE A 232 -2.36 5.80 -20.14
N GLU A 233 -3.47 6.49 -19.97
CA GLU A 233 -3.76 7.45 -18.91
C GLU A 233 -3.75 6.83 -17.50
N GLY A 234 -3.90 5.52 -17.37
CA GLY A 234 -3.88 4.77 -16.11
C GLY A 234 -2.51 4.16 -15.74
N MET A 235 -1.52 4.25 -16.62
CA MET A 235 -0.17 3.73 -16.36
C MET A 235 0.61 4.69 -15.45
N ASN A 236 0.72 4.32 -14.17
CA ASN A 236 1.47 5.11 -13.19
C ASN A 236 2.96 4.72 -13.21
N LEU A 237 3.75 5.44 -14.01
CA LEU A 237 5.17 5.20 -14.20
C LEU A 237 6.08 5.82 -13.11
N GLN A 238 5.52 6.59 -12.17
CA GLN A 238 6.31 7.34 -11.17
C GLN A 238 6.42 6.64 -9.80
N ASN A 239 5.77 5.51 -9.58
CA ASN A 239 5.71 4.87 -8.26
C ASN A 239 6.67 3.69 -8.06
N VAL A 240 7.74 3.58 -8.82
CA VAL A 240 8.75 2.52 -8.66
C VAL A 240 10.02 3.10 -8.02
N MET A 241 9.92 3.64 -6.81
CA MET A 241 11.08 3.77 -5.91
C MET A 241 11.04 2.62 -4.90
N GLU A 242 11.00 1.39 -5.39
CA GLU A 242 11.34 0.21 -4.61
C GLU A 242 12.85 -0.02 -4.71
N SER A 243 13.43 -0.65 -3.70
CA SER A 243 14.81 -1.14 -3.77
C SER A 243 15.02 -1.84 -5.11
N VAL A 244 15.92 -1.30 -5.93
CA VAL A 244 16.24 -1.89 -7.23
C VAL A 244 16.75 -3.30 -6.95
N GLU A 245 15.96 -4.33 -7.30
CA GLU A 245 16.41 -5.71 -7.22
C GLU A 245 17.49 -5.94 -8.29
N GLU A 246 18.43 -6.83 -8.00
CA GLU A 246 19.44 -7.26 -8.98
C GLU A 246 18.74 -7.75 -10.26
N GLY A 247 19.03 -7.13 -11.40
CA GLY A 247 18.35 -7.41 -12.67
C GLY A 247 17.29 -6.39 -13.10
N GLN A 248 17.11 -5.28 -12.37
CA GLN A 248 16.09 -4.26 -12.64
C GLN A 248 16.66 -2.83 -12.66
N GLU A 249 17.90 -2.68 -13.10
CA GLU A 249 18.64 -1.42 -13.00
C GLU A 249 18.11 -0.31 -13.91
N TYR A 250 17.40 -0.65 -14.99
CA TYR A 250 16.86 0.30 -15.94
C TYR A 250 15.35 0.15 -16.11
N GLU A 251 14.66 1.28 -16.08
CA GLU A 251 13.28 1.42 -16.56
C GLU A 251 13.28 1.85 -18.02
N VAL A 252 12.54 1.13 -18.86
CA VAL A 252 12.37 1.43 -20.29
C VAL A 252 10.90 1.57 -20.62
N VAL A 253 10.52 2.73 -21.14
CA VAL A 253 9.15 3.05 -21.58
C VAL A 253 9.18 3.31 -23.09
N VAL A 254 8.33 2.60 -23.85
CA VAL A 254 8.23 2.73 -25.29
C VAL A 254 6.79 2.98 -25.72
N ASP A 255 6.53 4.13 -26.34
CA ASP A 255 5.26 4.40 -27.02
C ASP A 255 5.38 4.00 -28.49
N PHE A 256 4.43 3.22 -29.00
CA PHE A 256 4.45 2.75 -30.39
C PHE A 256 3.06 2.59 -31.00
N LYS A 257 3.00 2.68 -32.32
CA LYS A 257 1.81 2.35 -33.11
C LYS A 257 1.99 0.99 -33.75
N PRO A 258 1.14 -0.01 -33.46
CA PRO A 258 1.31 -1.34 -34.02
C PRO A 258 1.03 -1.34 -35.53
N GLU A 259 1.76 -2.20 -36.26
CA GLU A 259 1.50 -2.49 -37.67
C GLU A 259 0.46 -3.62 -37.77
N GLY A 260 -0.81 -3.29 -37.54
CA GLY A 260 -1.91 -4.25 -37.57
C GLY A 260 -2.52 -4.50 -36.19
N ASN A 261 -3.19 -5.65 -36.04
CA ASN A 261 -3.77 -6.05 -34.75
C ASN A 261 -2.66 -6.65 -33.87
N LEU A 262 -2.34 -6.00 -32.75
CA LEU A 262 -1.32 -6.47 -31.82
C LEU A 262 -1.86 -7.67 -31.02
N ASP A 263 -1.20 -8.85 -31.18
CA ASP A 263 -1.42 -9.97 -30.29
C ASP A 263 -0.69 -9.70 -28.97
N LEU A 264 -1.43 -9.19 -28.00
CA LEU A 264 -0.92 -8.79 -26.68
C LEU A 264 -0.31 -9.98 -25.92
N HIS A 265 -0.88 -11.18 -26.06
CA HIS A 265 -0.35 -12.36 -25.37
C HIS A 265 1.07 -12.68 -25.86
N THR A 266 1.26 -12.82 -27.17
CA THR A 266 2.58 -13.07 -27.78
C THR A 266 3.55 -11.91 -27.49
N PHE A 267 3.05 -10.66 -27.45
CA PHE A 267 3.86 -9.49 -27.14
C PHE A 267 4.37 -9.53 -25.69
N TYR A 268 3.48 -9.85 -24.74
CA TYR A 268 3.84 -9.99 -23.32
C TYR A 268 4.80 -11.15 -23.07
N GLU A 269 4.56 -12.33 -23.66
CA GLU A 269 5.47 -13.49 -23.51
C GLU A 269 6.90 -13.15 -23.91
N GLY A 270 7.09 -12.46 -25.02
CA GLY A 270 8.45 -12.07 -25.43
C GLY A 270 9.06 -10.98 -24.56
N LEU A 271 8.27 -10.13 -23.90
CA LEU A 271 8.78 -9.16 -22.94
C LEU A 271 9.22 -9.83 -21.64
N THR A 272 8.54 -10.90 -21.19
CA THR A 272 8.93 -11.64 -19.97
C THR A 272 10.29 -12.34 -20.10
N GLU A 273 10.75 -12.61 -21.33
CA GLU A 273 12.10 -13.11 -21.58
C GLU A 273 13.17 -12.01 -21.48
N ILE A 274 12.77 -10.74 -21.58
CA ILE A 274 13.67 -9.58 -21.61
C ILE A 274 13.82 -8.94 -20.24
N GLY A 275 12.73 -8.81 -19.47
CA GLY A 275 12.75 -8.14 -18.18
C GLY A 275 11.51 -8.40 -17.34
N THR A 276 11.33 -7.57 -16.33
CA THR A 276 10.28 -7.69 -15.31
C THR A 276 9.46 -6.41 -15.21
N SER A 277 8.46 -6.37 -14.30
CA SER A 277 7.60 -5.18 -14.07
C SER A 277 6.90 -4.67 -15.33
N ILE A 278 6.48 -5.61 -16.21
CA ILE A 278 5.93 -5.29 -17.53
C ILE A 278 4.52 -4.74 -17.41
N GLN A 279 4.29 -3.58 -18.06
CA GLN A 279 2.96 -2.99 -18.21
C GLN A 279 2.75 -2.61 -19.69
N VAL A 280 1.53 -2.80 -20.19
CA VAL A 280 1.15 -2.33 -21.52
C VAL A 280 -0.18 -1.60 -21.43
N GLY A 281 -0.22 -0.36 -21.90
CA GLY A 281 -1.42 0.46 -21.99
C GLY A 281 -1.76 0.82 -23.43
N GLU A 282 -3.04 1.14 -23.70
CA GLU A 282 -3.54 1.61 -24.99
C GLU A 282 -4.32 2.90 -24.82
N GLY A 283 -4.12 3.86 -25.74
CA GLY A 283 -4.91 5.07 -25.87
C GLY A 283 -4.74 5.70 -27.25
N ASP A 284 -5.84 6.05 -27.92
CA ASP A 284 -5.87 6.67 -29.24
C ASP A 284 -5.07 5.93 -30.32
N GLY A 285 -5.02 4.58 -30.24
CA GLY A 285 -4.29 3.72 -31.18
C GLY A 285 -2.76 3.76 -31.01
N ILE A 286 -2.28 4.29 -29.88
CA ILE A 286 -0.89 4.20 -29.44
C ILE A 286 -0.86 3.22 -28.29
N TYR A 287 0.15 2.33 -28.30
CA TYR A 287 0.46 1.47 -27.17
C TYR A 287 1.67 2.02 -26.43
N ARG A 288 1.62 1.98 -25.10
CA ARG A 288 2.75 2.25 -24.20
C ARG A 288 3.17 0.96 -23.52
N MET A 289 4.41 0.58 -23.68
CA MET A 289 5.04 -0.52 -22.98
C MET A 289 6.03 0.05 -21.94
N HIS A 290 5.99 -0.50 -20.75
CA HIS A 290 6.91 -0.23 -19.65
C HIS A 290 7.53 -1.57 -19.20
N ILE A 291 8.83 -1.58 -18.91
CA ILE A 291 9.55 -2.77 -18.46
C ILE A 291 10.81 -2.38 -17.68
N HIS A 292 11.16 -3.18 -16.66
CA HIS A 292 12.45 -3.09 -15.97
C HIS A 292 13.40 -4.16 -16.50
N VAL A 293 14.66 -3.79 -16.72
CA VAL A 293 15.67 -4.65 -17.31
C VAL A 293 17.05 -4.45 -16.69
N GLU A 294 17.92 -5.44 -16.86
CA GLU A 294 19.34 -5.35 -16.52
C GLU A 294 20.07 -4.31 -17.38
N THR A 295 21.17 -3.80 -16.85
CA THR A 295 21.98 -2.74 -17.50
C THR A 295 22.44 -3.11 -18.90
N ASP A 296 22.84 -4.34 -19.16
CA ASP A 296 23.33 -4.81 -20.45
C ASP A 296 22.19 -5.11 -21.45
N ARG A 297 20.98 -5.33 -20.97
CA ARG A 297 19.77 -5.63 -21.75
C ARG A 297 18.88 -4.43 -22.03
N ARG A 298 19.23 -3.23 -21.56
CA ARG A 298 18.39 -2.02 -21.60
C ARG A 298 17.87 -1.58 -22.96
N TYR A 299 18.45 -2.04 -24.06
CA TYR A 299 18.00 -1.73 -25.41
C TYR A 299 17.10 -2.82 -26.01
N GLU A 300 17.09 -4.04 -25.47
CA GLU A 300 16.31 -5.16 -25.99
C GLU A 300 14.79 -4.87 -26.04
N PRO A 301 14.16 -4.20 -25.06
CA PRO A 301 12.75 -3.86 -25.15
C PRO A 301 12.40 -2.96 -26.34
N ILE A 302 13.30 -2.05 -26.70
CA ILE A 302 13.14 -1.16 -27.86
C ILE A 302 13.21 -1.98 -29.14
N ASP A 303 14.25 -2.80 -29.30
CA ASP A 303 14.44 -3.66 -30.47
C ASP A 303 13.30 -4.68 -30.61
N TYR A 304 12.78 -5.18 -29.49
CA TYR A 304 11.65 -6.08 -29.48
C TYR A 304 10.37 -5.39 -29.95
N THR A 305 10.05 -4.23 -29.40
CA THR A 305 8.86 -3.44 -29.75
C THR A 305 8.85 -3.00 -31.21
N MET A 306 10.02 -2.69 -31.79
CA MET A 306 10.16 -2.36 -33.21
C MET A 306 9.67 -3.45 -34.16
N LYS A 307 9.60 -4.71 -33.72
CA LYS A 307 9.09 -5.83 -34.54
C LYS A 307 7.57 -5.80 -34.68
N TYR A 308 6.88 -5.09 -33.79
CA TYR A 308 5.42 -5.03 -33.72
C TYR A 308 4.81 -3.72 -34.22
N GLY A 309 5.63 -2.65 -34.32
CA GLY A 309 5.12 -1.36 -34.76
C GLY A 309 6.13 -0.24 -34.84
N THR A 310 5.65 0.94 -35.21
CA THR A 310 6.47 2.14 -35.30
C THR A 310 6.56 2.82 -33.96
N ILE A 311 7.77 2.96 -33.41
CA ILE A 311 8.03 3.67 -32.15
C ILE A 311 7.81 5.18 -32.32
N THR A 312 7.07 5.79 -31.42
CA THR A 312 6.78 7.23 -31.41
C THR A 312 7.54 7.97 -30.30
N LYS A 313 7.86 7.27 -29.20
CA LYS A 313 8.62 7.84 -28.07
C LYS A 313 9.35 6.73 -27.33
N VAL A 314 10.53 7.04 -26.81
CA VAL A 314 11.28 6.20 -25.87
C VAL A 314 11.69 7.06 -24.69
N ALA A 315 11.50 6.56 -23.47
CA ALA A 315 12.12 7.07 -22.25
C ALA A 315 12.91 5.91 -21.63
N MET A 316 14.05 6.22 -21.05
CA MET A 316 14.91 5.26 -20.37
C MET A 316 15.51 5.92 -19.14
N GLU A 317 15.34 5.32 -17.98
CA GLU A 317 15.85 5.85 -16.73
C GLU A 317 16.72 4.83 -16.02
N ASN A 318 17.80 5.28 -15.40
CA ASN A 318 18.69 4.46 -14.59
C ASN A 318 18.20 4.51 -13.14
N LEU A 319 17.60 3.45 -12.67
CA LEU A 319 17.01 3.36 -11.34
C LEU A 319 18.07 3.35 -10.23
N ILE A 320 19.30 2.87 -10.51
CA ILE A 320 20.41 2.92 -9.55
C ILE A 320 20.86 4.36 -9.29
N GLU A 321 20.91 5.22 -10.33
CA GLU A 321 21.27 6.62 -10.15
C GLU A 321 20.18 7.43 -9.43
N GLN A 322 18.92 7.04 -9.59
CA GLN A 322 17.80 7.63 -8.85
C GLN A 322 17.81 7.22 -7.36
N THR A 323 18.22 6.01 -7.04
CA THR A 323 18.40 5.56 -5.64
C THR A 323 19.68 6.10 -5.01
N GLY A 324 20.46 6.92 -5.74
CA GLY A 324 21.59 7.73 -5.25
C GLY A 324 22.58 6.95 -4.41
N GLY A 325 23.42 6.15 -5.06
CA GLY A 325 24.72 5.67 -4.58
C GLY A 325 24.86 5.35 -3.10
N ASP A 326 25.23 4.11 -2.82
CA ASP A 326 25.55 3.51 -1.54
C ASP A 326 24.36 3.30 -0.58
N GLY A 327 24.01 2.05 -0.39
CA GLY A 327 23.09 1.52 0.63
C GLY A 327 23.52 1.78 2.09
N LYS A 328 23.98 2.99 2.35
CA LYS A 328 23.96 3.68 3.63
C LYS A 328 22.84 4.70 3.50
N GLY A 329 21.63 4.35 3.95
CA GLY A 329 20.65 5.36 4.32
C GLY A 329 21.44 6.45 5.02
N SER A 330 21.40 7.70 4.51
CA SER A 330 21.98 8.82 5.21
C SER A 330 21.28 8.83 6.56
N GLN A 331 21.95 8.34 7.60
CA GLN A 331 21.53 8.62 8.96
C GLN A 331 21.49 10.13 9.03
N LEU A 332 20.27 10.68 8.94
CA LEU A 332 20.01 12.07 9.25
C LEU A 332 20.61 12.25 10.65
N ASP A 333 21.55 13.17 10.76
CA ASP A 333 22.13 13.55 12.06
C ASP A 333 21.02 14.31 12.81
N LEU A 334 20.09 13.52 13.40
CA LEU A 334 18.93 14.02 14.13
C LEU A 334 19.28 14.05 15.62
N GLU A 335 19.21 15.22 16.23
CA GLU A 335 19.27 15.37 17.67
C GLU A 335 17.92 14.89 18.26
N LEU A 336 17.79 13.59 18.49
CA LEU A 336 16.62 12.98 19.13
C LEU A 336 16.63 13.26 20.63
N ALA A 337 15.42 13.32 21.22
CA ALA A 337 15.30 13.54 22.66
C ALA A 337 15.88 12.37 23.46
N GLU A 338 16.76 12.66 24.41
CA GLU A 338 17.20 11.70 25.42
C GLU A 338 16.08 11.49 26.45
N VAL A 339 15.61 10.25 26.58
CA VAL A 339 14.51 9.89 27.49
C VAL A 339 15.05 9.13 28.68
N GLN A 340 14.64 9.49 29.89
CA GLN A 340 14.99 8.81 31.10
C GLN A 340 13.95 7.74 31.48
N PRO A 341 14.31 6.71 32.26
CA PRO A 341 13.35 5.73 32.75
C PRO A 341 12.16 6.39 33.46
N GLY A 342 10.93 6.01 33.05
CA GLY A 342 9.69 6.55 33.60
C GLY A 342 9.15 7.78 32.88
N GLN A 343 9.92 8.43 32.01
CA GLN A 343 9.45 9.50 31.13
C GLN A 343 8.68 8.98 29.93
N ILE A 344 7.87 9.81 29.32
CA ILE A 344 7.14 9.51 28.07
C ILE A 344 8.08 9.72 26.88
N ALA A 345 8.27 8.68 26.06
CA ALA A 345 8.95 8.77 24.78
C ALA A 345 7.97 8.90 23.63
N VAL A 346 8.21 9.84 22.73
CA VAL A 346 7.39 10.00 21.50
C VAL A 346 8.15 9.41 20.31
N VAL A 347 7.45 8.54 19.57
CA VAL A 347 7.85 7.99 18.27
C VAL A 347 7.01 8.65 17.20
N ALA A 348 7.62 9.33 16.24
CA ALA A 348 6.91 9.97 15.14
C ALA A 348 7.22 9.30 13.80
N ILE A 349 6.18 9.01 13.01
CA ILE A 349 6.36 8.61 11.61
C ILE A 349 6.42 9.87 10.74
N SER A 350 7.44 9.96 9.88
CA SER A 350 7.73 11.18 9.12
C SER A 350 8.02 10.88 7.65
N PRO A 351 7.35 11.60 6.72
CA PRO A 351 7.51 11.38 5.28
C PRO A 351 8.69 12.10 4.64
N GLY A 352 9.49 12.84 5.40
CA GLY A 352 10.58 13.63 4.82
C GLY A 352 11.56 14.17 5.83
N ALA A 353 12.81 14.36 5.39
CA ALA A 353 13.94 14.75 6.23
C ALA A 353 13.73 16.07 7.00
N GLY A 354 13.07 17.05 6.39
CA GLY A 354 12.78 18.32 7.04
C GLY A 354 11.74 18.17 8.15
N ILE A 355 10.67 17.42 7.89
CA ILE A 355 9.64 17.10 8.89
C ILE A 355 10.25 16.30 10.04
N SER A 356 11.14 15.35 9.75
CA SER A 356 11.88 14.58 10.75
C SER A 356 12.65 15.49 11.72
N ARG A 357 13.37 16.50 11.19
CA ARG A 357 14.09 17.49 12.01
C ARG A 357 13.16 18.28 12.91
N ILE A 358 11.96 18.61 12.43
CA ILE A 358 11.00 19.35 13.23
C ILE A 358 10.47 18.47 14.37
N PHE A 359 10.09 17.20 14.11
CA PHE A 359 9.69 16.28 15.18
C PHE A 359 10.80 16.05 16.22
N ALA A 360 12.05 15.88 15.76
CA ALA A 360 13.20 15.75 16.66
C ALA A 360 13.36 17.00 17.54
N SER A 361 13.30 18.20 16.98
CA SER A 361 13.41 19.47 17.72
C SER A 361 12.26 19.68 18.71
N LEU A 362 11.10 19.07 18.49
CA LEU A 362 9.95 19.12 19.39
C LEU A 362 9.96 18.00 20.46
N GLY A 363 11.01 17.16 20.49
CA GLY A 363 11.20 16.17 21.54
C GLY A 363 10.83 14.73 21.16
N ALA A 364 10.77 14.40 19.87
CA ALA A 364 10.65 13.01 19.47
C ALA A 364 11.89 12.20 19.87
N ALA A 365 11.69 11.06 20.53
CA ALA A 365 12.73 10.15 20.95
C ALA A 365 13.15 9.17 19.85
N ALA A 366 12.27 8.91 18.90
CA ALA A 366 12.55 8.13 17.70
C ALA A 366 11.74 8.64 16.51
N ILE A 367 12.32 8.50 15.32
CA ILE A 367 11.67 8.80 14.04
C ILE A 367 11.69 7.53 13.21
N VAL A 368 10.52 7.19 12.65
CA VAL A 368 10.36 6.13 11.65
C VAL A 368 10.08 6.79 10.32
N GLU A 369 10.88 6.50 9.31
CA GLU A 369 10.61 6.99 7.97
C GLU A 369 9.36 6.32 7.42
N GLY A 370 8.44 7.12 6.88
CA GLY A 370 7.20 6.60 6.35
C GLY A 370 6.18 7.68 6.00
N GLY A 371 5.35 7.40 5.03
CA GLY A 371 4.37 8.36 4.52
C GLY A 371 3.30 7.70 3.66
N GLN A 372 2.82 8.43 2.65
CA GLN A 372 1.64 8.04 1.87
C GLN A 372 1.82 6.73 1.10
N THR A 373 2.97 6.50 0.48
CA THR A 373 3.27 5.32 -0.34
C THR A 373 4.36 4.43 0.26
N MET A 374 5.00 4.87 1.33
CA MET A 374 6.03 4.14 2.07
C MET A 374 5.53 3.85 3.48
N ASN A 375 4.62 2.88 3.59
CA ASN A 375 4.09 2.51 4.90
C ASN A 375 5.12 1.64 5.65
N PRO A 376 5.61 2.05 6.84
CA PRO A 376 6.50 1.22 7.62
C PRO A 376 5.78 -0.06 8.08
N SER A 377 6.54 -1.15 8.21
CA SER A 377 6.00 -2.40 8.76
C SER A 377 5.72 -2.28 10.26
N THR A 378 4.87 -3.17 10.76
CA THR A 378 4.64 -3.32 12.20
C THR A 378 5.96 -3.53 12.96
N GLU A 379 6.88 -4.30 12.39
CA GLU A 379 8.20 -4.57 12.99
C GLU A 379 9.09 -3.33 13.03
N GLU A 380 9.15 -2.54 11.95
CA GLU A 380 9.93 -1.29 11.92
C GLU A 380 9.45 -0.31 13.00
N ILE A 381 8.12 -0.19 13.17
CA ILE A 381 7.53 0.64 14.22
C ILE A 381 7.89 0.06 15.61
N LEU A 382 7.73 -1.25 15.81
CA LEU A 382 8.04 -1.91 17.08
C LEU A 382 9.52 -1.71 17.45
N ARG A 383 10.44 -1.98 16.54
CA ARG A 383 11.89 -1.84 16.77
C ARG A 383 12.30 -0.41 17.14
N SER A 384 11.58 0.61 16.68
CA SER A 384 11.91 2.01 16.94
C SER A 384 11.82 2.39 18.41
N PHE A 385 11.03 1.68 19.21
CA PHE A 385 10.83 1.99 20.63
C PHE A 385 11.19 0.87 21.61
N GLU A 386 11.39 -0.38 21.15
CA GLU A 386 11.69 -1.51 22.06
C GLU A 386 12.94 -1.25 22.93
N ASN A 387 13.97 -0.63 22.37
CA ASN A 387 15.23 -0.36 23.05
C ASN A 387 15.27 0.99 23.79
N LEU A 388 14.19 1.77 23.77
CA LEU A 388 14.13 3.01 24.55
C LEU A 388 14.09 2.70 26.06
N PRO A 389 14.75 3.50 26.92
CA PRO A 389 14.92 3.19 28.33
C PRO A 389 13.66 3.46 29.18
N THR A 390 12.50 3.56 28.57
CA THR A 390 11.23 3.81 29.24
C THR A 390 10.15 2.81 28.80
N ASP A 391 9.15 2.61 29.65
CA ASP A 391 7.98 1.79 29.35
C ASP A 391 6.79 2.61 28.80
N LYS A 392 6.84 3.95 28.88
CA LYS A 392 5.77 4.84 28.46
C LYS A 392 6.04 5.36 27.03
N ILE A 393 5.29 4.89 26.05
CA ILE A 393 5.49 5.22 24.63
C ILE A 393 4.25 5.87 24.05
N VAL A 394 4.44 6.95 23.31
CA VAL A 394 3.42 7.57 22.46
C VAL A 394 3.85 7.42 21.00
N ILE A 395 2.99 6.91 20.14
CA ILE A 395 3.23 6.81 18.70
C ILE A 395 2.35 7.82 17.95
N LEU A 396 2.97 8.61 17.08
CA LEU A 396 2.32 9.56 16.15
C LEU A 396 2.41 9.00 14.72
N PRO A 397 1.39 8.31 14.21
CA PRO A 397 1.42 7.70 12.87
C PRO A 397 1.47 8.71 11.73
N ASN A 398 0.85 9.88 11.90
CA ASN A 398 0.82 10.98 10.94
C ASN A 398 0.31 10.64 9.55
N ASN A 399 -0.30 9.46 9.43
CA ASN A 399 -0.95 8.96 8.23
C ASN A 399 -2.01 7.92 8.61
N LYS A 400 -3.20 8.01 8.01
CA LYS A 400 -4.31 7.09 8.30
C LYS A 400 -4.03 5.63 7.93
N ASN A 401 -3.17 5.38 6.94
CA ASN A 401 -2.79 4.03 6.50
C ASN A 401 -1.84 3.34 7.49
N ILE A 402 -1.15 4.12 8.33
CA ILE A 402 -0.14 3.63 9.29
C ILE A 402 -0.76 3.36 10.67
N ILE A 403 -1.93 3.95 10.98
CA ILE A 403 -2.56 3.81 12.30
C ILE A 403 -2.74 2.34 12.72
N LEU A 404 -3.20 1.48 11.81
CA LEU A 404 -3.40 0.06 12.12
C LEU A 404 -2.08 -0.68 12.38
N ALA A 405 -1.02 -0.38 11.63
CA ALA A 405 0.30 -0.96 11.85
C ALA A 405 0.88 -0.51 13.21
N ALA A 406 0.74 0.76 13.56
CA ALA A 406 1.13 1.29 14.87
C ALA A 406 0.34 0.64 16.03
N GLN A 407 -0.96 0.44 15.87
CA GLN A 407 -1.78 -0.28 16.85
C GLN A 407 -1.38 -1.76 16.96
N SER A 408 -1.05 -2.41 15.86
CA SER A 408 -0.52 -3.79 15.87
C SER A 408 0.81 -3.85 16.63
N ALA A 409 1.75 -2.94 16.37
CA ALA A 409 3.02 -2.84 17.10
C ALA A 409 2.80 -2.64 18.61
N ALA A 410 1.86 -1.79 18.99
CA ALA A 410 1.51 -1.55 20.39
C ALA A 410 1.01 -2.81 21.13
N THR A 411 0.41 -3.78 20.42
CA THR A 411 -0.07 -5.04 21.02
C THR A 411 1.04 -6.10 21.16
N MET A 412 2.22 -5.89 20.57
CA MET A 412 3.30 -6.87 20.49
C MET A 412 4.41 -6.62 21.53
N THR A 413 4.27 -5.63 22.37
CA THR A 413 5.24 -5.24 23.41
C THR A 413 4.66 -5.36 24.80
N VAL A 414 5.54 -5.45 25.80
CA VAL A 414 5.17 -5.36 27.23
C VAL A 414 5.11 -3.92 27.72
N LYS A 415 5.57 -2.96 26.91
CA LYS A 415 5.54 -1.53 27.25
C LYS A 415 4.12 -0.97 27.21
N SER A 416 3.89 0.12 27.92
CA SER A 416 2.64 0.88 27.87
C SER A 416 2.67 1.81 26.67
N VAL A 417 1.99 1.42 25.58
CA VAL A 417 2.01 2.15 24.32
C VAL A 417 0.66 2.75 24.01
N VAL A 418 0.64 4.03 23.69
CA VAL A 418 -0.53 4.78 23.22
C VAL A 418 -0.30 5.21 21.77
N VAL A 419 -1.29 5.03 20.91
CA VAL A 419 -1.28 5.46 19.52
C VAL A 419 -2.25 6.62 19.32
N ILE A 420 -1.71 7.83 19.17
CA ILE A 420 -2.49 9.02 18.85
C ILE A 420 -2.94 8.92 17.40
N ARG A 421 -4.24 9.12 17.13
CA ARG A 421 -4.80 8.90 15.79
C ARG A 421 -4.56 10.06 14.83
N SER A 422 -3.33 10.60 14.79
CA SER A 422 -2.91 11.61 13.84
C SER A 422 -2.96 11.06 12.41
N LYS A 423 -3.69 11.73 11.52
CA LYS A 423 -3.94 11.30 10.13
C LYS A 423 -3.06 12.00 9.12
N ASN A 424 -2.36 13.04 9.55
CA ASN A 424 -1.46 13.85 8.74
C ASN A 424 -0.38 14.49 9.63
N VAL A 425 0.65 15.04 9.01
CA VAL A 425 1.80 15.66 9.68
C VAL A 425 1.40 16.82 10.59
N PRO A 426 0.58 17.80 10.16
CA PRO A 426 0.15 18.89 11.03
C PRO A 426 -0.51 18.43 12.34
N GLN A 427 -1.37 17.42 12.28
CA GLN A 427 -1.98 16.83 13.48
C GLN A 427 -0.93 16.25 14.43
N GLY A 428 0.07 15.54 13.90
CA GLY A 428 1.16 15.01 14.72
C GLY A 428 2.02 16.10 15.36
N LEU A 429 2.28 17.18 14.62
CA LEU A 429 3.01 18.34 15.16
C LEU A 429 2.20 19.04 16.27
N SER A 430 0.90 19.23 16.08
CA SER A 430 0.02 19.76 17.13
C SER A 430 0.00 18.87 18.38
N ALA A 431 -0.01 17.56 18.18
CA ALA A 431 0.01 16.60 19.28
C ALA A 431 1.32 16.65 20.06
N ILE A 432 2.50 16.62 19.41
CA ILE A 432 3.78 16.61 20.10
C ILE A 432 4.03 17.91 20.90
N LEU A 433 3.47 19.03 20.50
CA LEU A 433 3.51 20.28 21.27
C LEU A 433 2.82 20.18 22.64
N ARG A 434 2.00 19.15 22.88
CA ARG A 434 1.37 18.86 24.18
C ARG A 434 2.22 17.95 25.06
N LEU A 435 3.40 17.53 24.61
CA LEU A 435 4.25 16.63 25.34
C LEU A 435 4.75 17.27 26.65
N ASP A 436 4.45 16.60 27.74
CA ASP A 436 5.14 16.75 29.04
C ASP A 436 5.73 15.37 29.37
N PRO A 437 7.06 15.19 29.25
CA PRO A 437 7.69 13.89 29.45
C PRO A 437 7.49 13.28 30.84
N ASP A 438 7.23 14.09 31.85
CA ASP A 438 7.10 13.67 33.25
C ASP A 438 5.63 13.43 33.67
N ALA A 439 4.68 13.65 32.77
CA ALA A 439 3.26 13.49 33.04
C ALA A 439 2.82 12.02 33.05
N GLU A 440 1.56 11.79 33.44
CA GLU A 440 0.92 10.48 33.27
C GLU A 440 0.49 10.24 31.84
N LEU A 441 0.75 9.03 31.32
CA LEU A 441 0.53 8.66 29.91
C LEU A 441 -0.90 8.90 29.45
N GLU A 442 -1.91 8.54 30.27
CA GLU A 442 -3.35 8.74 29.98
C GLU A 442 -3.72 10.22 29.87
N SER A 443 -3.05 11.09 30.66
CA SER A 443 -3.28 12.54 30.60
C SER A 443 -2.76 13.12 29.30
N ILE A 444 -1.57 12.68 28.88
CA ILE A 444 -0.95 13.11 27.60
C ILE A 444 -1.72 12.59 26.41
N GLU A 445 -2.16 11.31 26.41
CA GLU A 445 -3.03 10.74 25.38
C GLU A 445 -4.23 11.65 25.12
N LYS A 446 -4.95 12.01 26.18
CA LYS A 446 -6.14 12.86 26.06
C LYS A 446 -5.81 14.24 25.50
N GLN A 447 -4.75 14.89 25.99
CA GLN A 447 -4.36 16.23 25.55
C GLN A 447 -3.92 16.23 24.06
N MET A 448 -3.21 15.19 23.66
CA MET A 448 -2.77 15.03 22.28
C MET A 448 -3.96 14.73 21.35
N ASP A 449 -4.86 13.82 21.73
CA ASP A 449 -6.07 13.53 20.94
C ASP A 449 -7.00 14.75 20.81
N ASP A 450 -7.18 15.53 21.88
CA ASP A 450 -7.98 16.76 21.85
C ASP A 450 -7.38 17.78 20.87
N SER A 451 -6.04 17.86 20.76
CA SER A 451 -5.35 18.82 19.87
C SER A 451 -5.51 18.50 18.38
N LEU A 452 -5.87 17.27 18.00
CA LEU A 452 -6.01 16.87 16.58
C LEU A 452 -7.14 17.60 15.86
N THR A 453 -8.13 18.14 16.61
CA THR A 453 -9.30 18.84 16.05
C THR A 453 -9.09 20.33 15.86
N ASP A 454 -8.03 20.90 16.44
CA ASP A 454 -7.77 22.34 16.44
C ASP A 454 -7.15 22.84 15.12
N ILE A 455 -6.69 21.91 14.27
CA ILE A 455 -5.89 22.20 13.09
C ILE A 455 -6.60 21.79 11.80
N GLU A 456 -6.64 22.71 10.83
CA GLU A 456 -7.10 22.45 9.48
C GLU A 456 -5.90 22.12 8.59
N THR A 457 -5.96 20.99 7.86
CA THR A 457 -4.85 20.53 7.04
C THR A 457 -5.21 20.50 5.57
N GLY A 458 -4.39 21.16 4.75
CA GLY A 458 -4.40 21.08 3.30
C GLY A 458 -3.24 20.24 2.79
N GLU A 459 -3.54 19.30 1.90
CA GLU A 459 -2.54 18.50 1.20
C GLU A 459 -2.70 18.78 -0.29
N ILE A 460 -1.64 19.28 -0.94
CA ILE A 460 -1.64 19.68 -2.35
C ILE A 460 -0.71 18.73 -3.10
N THR A 461 -1.24 18.05 -4.11
CA THR A 461 -0.52 17.08 -4.91
C THR A 461 -1.00 17.08 -6.36
N ILE A 462 -0.36 16.27 -7.21
CA ILE A 462 -0.74 16.08 -8.60
C ILE A 462 -1.57 14.82 -8.73
N ALA A 463 -2.67 14.91 -9.46
CA ALA A 463 -3.52 13.75 -9.73
C ALA A 463 -2.82 12.75 -10.65
N THR A 464 -2.81 11.50 -10.24
CA THR A 464 -2.20 10.38 -10.96
C THR A 464 -3.15 9.72 -11.98
N ARG A 465 -4.41 10.16 -12.03
CA ARG A 465 -5.42 9.64 -12.96
C ARG A 465 -6.59 10.60 -13.15
N THR A 466 -7.33 10.40 -14.25
CA THR A 466 -8.60 11.09 -14.51
C THR A 466 -9.74 10.37 -13.79
N VAL A 467 -10.44 11.05 -12.89
CA VAL A 467 -11.53 10.48 -12.08
C VAL A 467 -12.49 11.58 -11.60
N GLN A 468 -13.75 11.21 -11.35
CA GLN A 468 -14.69 12.08 -10.63
C GLN A 468 -14.90 11.55 -9.22
N ILE A 469 -14.51 12.33 -8.21
CA ILE A 469 -14.66 11.96 -6.77
C ILE A 469 -15.43 13.08 -6.07
N ASN A 470 -16.49 12.73 -5.34
CA ASN A 470 -17.32 13.66 -4.57
C ASN A 470 -17.85 14.86 -5.39
N GLY A 471 -18.07 14.66 -6.70
CA GLY A 471 -18.55 15.71 -7.60
C GLY A 471 -17.43 16.64 -8.13
N VAL A 472 -16.19 16.37 -7.83
CA VAL A 472 -15.02 17.06 -8.38
C VAL A 472 -14.47 16.27 -9.56
N ASP A 473 -14.42 16.89 -10.72
CA ASP A 473 -13.78 16.34 -11.92
C ASP A 473 -12.27 16.59 -11.81
N VAL A 474 -11.50 15.53 -11.86
CA VAL A 474 -10.04 15.54 -11.80
C VAL A 474 -9.49 14.92 -13.07
N LYS A 475 -8.55 15.61 -13.71
CA LYS A 475 -7.78 15.04 -14.83
C LYS A 475 -6.37 14.70 -14.36
N GLU A 476 -5.82 13.63 -14.91
CA GLU A 476 -4.43 13.28 -14.68
C GLU A 476 -3.49 14.47 -14.96
N GLY A 477 -2.49 14.65 -14.10
CA GLY A 477 -1.55 15.77 -14.16
C GLY A 477 -2.07 17.09 -13.60
N GLN A 478 -3.35 17.20 -13.23
CA GLN A 478 -3.87 18.39 -12.57
C GLN A 478 -3.45 18.46 -11.10
N VAL A 479 -3.28 19.66 -10.59
CA VAL A 479 -3.10 19.88 -9.16
C VAL A 479 -4.41 19.64 -8.44
N ILE A 480 -4.39 18.83 -7.39
CA ILE A 480 -5.54 18.53 -6.53
C ILE A 480 -5.31 19.01 -5.12
N VAL A 481 -6.41 19.35 -4.46
CA VAL A 481 -6.42 19.88 -3.10
C VAL A 481 -7.26 18.98 -2.21
N LEU A 482 -6.61 18.43 -1.18
CA LEU A 482 -7.30 17.71 -0.12
C LEU A 482 -7.40 18.62 1.12
N HIS A 483 -8.57 18.69 1.73
CA HIS A 483 -8.81 19.36 3.00
C HIS A 483 -9.20 18.31 4.04
N ASN A 484 -8.38 18.14 5.06
CA ASN A 484 -8.53 17.08 6.06
C ASN A 484 -8.68 15.68 5.42
N GLY A 485 -7.94 15.43 4.33
CA GLY A 485 -7.95 14.18 3.59
C GLY A 485 -9.16 13.99 2.67
N GLN A 486 -10.01 15.00 2.45
CA GLN A 486 -11.10 15.00 1.49
C GLN A 486 -10.78 15.86 0.28
N LEU A 487 -10.94 15.31 -0.93
CA LEU A 487 -10.78 16.06 -2.17
C LEU A 487 -11.84 17.17 -2.26
N ILE A 488 -11.40 18.42 -2.34
CA ILE A 488 -12.29 19.59 -2.40
C ILE A 488 -12.33 20.23 -3.78
N THR A 489 -11.23 20.20 -4.53
CA THR A 489 -11.15 20.77 -5.89
C THR A 489 -9.93 20.25 -6.66
N SER A 490 -9.98 20.39 -7.99
CA SER A 490 -8.82 20.40 -8.86
C SER A 490 -8.50 21.84 -9.25
N ALA A 491 -7.23 22.17 -9.41
CA ALA A 491 -6.72 23.50 -9.73
C ALA A 491 -5.83 23.48 -10.98
N SER A 492 -5.70 24.63 -11.64
CA SER A 492 -4.84 24.76 -12.81
C SER A 492 -3.36 24.81 -12.45
N ASP A 493 -3.03 25.29 -11.25
CA ASP A 493 -1.67 25.44 -10.75
C ASP A 493 -1.62 25.42 -9.21
N LEU A 494 -0.39 25.46 -8.67
CA LEU A 494 -0.15 25.42 -7.23
C LEU A 494 -0.64 26.68 -6.49
N GLU A 495 -0.66 27.82 -7.13
CA GLU A 495 -1.14 29.07 -6.53
C GLU A 495 -2.65 29.00 -6.28
N GLU A 496 -3.43 28.65 -7.33
CA GLU A 496 -4.87 28.46 -7.22
C GLU A 496 -5.20 27.40 -6.16
N ALA A 497 -4.45 26.29 -6.13
CA ALA A 497 -4.61 25.21 -5.16
C ALA A 497 -4.42 25.71 -3.70
N CYS A 498 -3.35 26.45 -3.42
CA CYS A 498 -3.10 27.01 -2.10
C CYS A 498 -4.24 27.93 -1.66
N PHE A 499 -4.69 28.82 -2.55
CA PHE A 499 -5.79 29.73 -2.22
C PHE A 499 -7.13 29.04 -2.08
N ALA A 500 -7.39 27.97 -2.83
CA ALA A 500 -8.60 27.16 -2.67
C ALA A 500 -8.64 26.51 -1.29
N PHE A 501 -7.53 25.93 -0.83
CA PHE A 501 -7.44 25.38 0.53
C PHE A 501 -7.61 26.48 1.59
N LEU A 502 -6.82 27.55 1.54
CA LEU A 502 -6.87 28.62 2.54
C LEU A 502 -8.27 29.26 2.67
N LYS A 503 -9.00 29.34 1.56
CA LYS A 503 -10.41 29.77 1.59
C LYS A 503 -11.31 28.72 2.24
N SER A 504 -11.11 27.44 1.95
CA SER A 504 -11.89 26.33 2.53
C SER A 504 -11.66 26.18 4.03
N ALA A 505 -10.46 26.50 4.52
CA ALA A 505 -10.06 26.42 5.93
C ALA A 505 -10.49 27.65 6.75
N ASP A 506 -11.23 28.60 6.17
CA ASP A 506 -11.62 29.87 6.82
C ASP A 506 -10.44 30.59 7.51
N THR A 507 -9.33 30.68 6.77
CA THR A 507 -8.03 31.20 7.26
C THR A 507 -8.17 32.58 7.91
N THR A 508 -9.13 33.39 7.49
CA THR A 508 -9.33 34.74 8.06
C THR A 508 -9.75 34.73 9.54
N ALA A 509 -10.30 33.63 10.01
CA ALA A 509 -10.70 33.40 11.40
C ALA A 509 -9.60 32.75 12.25
N ARG A 510 -8.43 32.48 11.66
CA ARG A 510 -7.31 31.77 12.26
C ARG A 510 -6.11 32.71 12.45
N GLU A 511 -5.11 32.27 13.21
CA GLU A 511 -3.95 33.09 13.60
C GLU A 511 -2.72 32.78 12.75
N ARG A 512 -2.49 31.49 12.42
CA ARG A 512 -1.24 31.03 11.78
C ARG A 512 -1.51 30.18 10.55
N ILE A 513 -0.62 30.32 9.56
CA ILE A 513 -0.49 29.45 8.38
C ILE A 513 0.92 28.87 8.39
N THR A 514 1.06 27.56 8.40
CA THR A 514 2.36 26.90 8.27
C THR A 514 2.39 26.08 6.98
N ILE A 515 3.44 26.26 6.18
CA ILE A 515 3.63 25.57 4.90
C ILE A 515 4.86 24.68 4.99
N PHE A 516 4.68 23.39 4.72
CA PHE A 516 5.76 22.42 4.51
C PHE A 516 5.83 22.12 3.01
N TYR A 517 6.94 22.49 2.35
CA TYR A 517 7.12 22.20 0.92
C TYR A 517 7.89 20.91 0.68
N GLY A 518 7.48 20.18 -0.36
CA GLY A 518 8.03 18.87 -0.72
C GLY A 518 9.38 18.96 -1.45
N SER A 519 10.00 17.79 -1.66
CA SER A 519 11.26 17.65 -2.38
C SER A 519 11.14 17.99 -3.87
N ASN A 520 9.94 17.97 -4.42
CA ASN A 520 9.63 18.17 -5.84
C ASN A 520 9.25 19.61 -6.21
N ILE A 521 9.49 20.59 -5.32
CA ILE A 521 9.25 22.01 -5.60
C ILE A 521 10.48 22.86 -5.24
N GLU A 522 10.84 23.75 -6.13
CA GLU A 522 12.00 24.63 -5.95
C GLU A 522 11.68 25.82 -5.04
N ARG A 523 12.63 26.19 -4.19
CA ARG A 523 12.53 27.30 -3.23
C ARG A 523 12.06 28.63 -3.83
N PRO A 524 12.49 29.06 -5.04
CA PRO A 524 12.00 30.31 -5.66
C PRO A 524 10.47 30.30 -5.86
N LYS A 525 9.89 29.17 -6.31
CA LYS A 525 8.43 29.03 -6.48
C LYS A 525 7.68 29.07 -5.16
N VAL A 526 8.25 28.45 -4.12
CA VAL A 526 7.70 28.52 -2.75
C VAL A 526 7.64 29.98 -2.28
N ASN A 527 8.71 30.77 -2.47
CA ASN A 527 8.77 32.16 -2.05
C ASN A 527 7.75 33.03 -2.80
N GLU A 528 7.57 32.83 -4.12
CA GLU A 528 6.56 33.52 -4.93
C GLU A 528 5.15 33.33 -4.35
N ILE A 529 4.75 32.06 -4.10
CA ILE A 529 3.45 31.71 -3.53
C ILE A 529 3.29 32.30 -2.11
N ALA A 530 4.36 32.22 -1.31
CA ALA A 530 4.36 32.76 0.04
C ALA A 530 4.12 34.28 0.07
N ASP A 531 4.73 35.02 -0.85
CA ASP A 531 4.55 36.49 -0.95
C ASP A 531 3.10 36.85 -1.35
N LEU A 532 2.48 36.05 -2.23
CA LEU A 532 1.06 36.19 -2.58
C LEU A 532 0.15 35.90 -1.39
N ILE A 533 0.46 34.85 -0.59
CA ILE A 533 -0.29 34.52 0.61
C ILE A 533 -0.17 35.63 1.65
N ARG A 534 1.04 36.16 1.91
CA ARG A 534 1.25 37.32 2.82
C ARG A 534 0.47 38.55 2.40
N ALA A 535 0.42 38.82 1.09
CA ALA A 535 -0.35 39.94 0.57
C ALA A 535 -1.86 39.81 0.80
N LYS A 536 -2.39 38.58 0.68
CA LYS A 536 -3.83 38.30 0.83
C LYS A 536 -4.26 38.10 2.28
N TYR A 537 -3.39 37.53 3.12
CA TYR A 537 -3.63 37.23 4.53
C TYR A 537 -2.64 37.99 5.45
N PRO A 538 -2.63 39.33 5.45
CA PRO A 538 -1.61 40.15 6.14
C PRO A 538 -1.72 40.12 7.67
N LYS A 539 -2.76 39.54 8.21
CA LYS A 539 -3.00 39.43 9.67
C LYS A 539 -2.55 38.10 10.25
N GLN A 540 -2.38 37.08 9.39
CA GLN A 540 -1.97 35.76 9.78
C GLN A 540 -0.44 35.67 9.78
N GLU A 541 0.10 35.01 10.79
CA GLU A 541 1.52 34.62 10.80
C GLU A 541 1.75 33.55 9.75
N LEU A 542 2.75 33.73 8.87
CA LEU A 542 3.11 32.76 7.85
C LEU A 542 4.50 32.16 8.10
N GLU A 543 4.54 30.88 8.40
CA GLU A 543 5.76 30.08 8.54
C GLU A 543 5.95 29.17 7.34
N ILE A 544 7.22 28.97 6.93
CA ILE A 544 7.58 28.16 5.77
C ILE A 544 8.75 27.26 6.14
N HIS A 545 8.54 25.97 6.03
CA HIS A 545 9.53 24.95 6.33
C HIS A 545 9.80 24.06 5.13
N GLU A 546 11.04 23.65 4.94
CA GLU A 546 11.39 22.56 4.06
C GLU A 546 10.95 21.25 4.71
N GLY A 547 9.92 20.64 4.17
CA GLY A 547 9.42 19.35 4.67
C GLY A 547 10.21 18.18 4.09
N GLY A 548 10.57 18.28 2.80
CA GLY A 548 11.28 17.23 2.05
C GLY A 548 10.40 15.99 1.79
N GLN A 549 9.08 16.11 2.01
CA GLN A 549 8.15 15.02 1.70
C GLN A 549 8.06 14.79 0.20
N PRO A 550 8.01 13.52 -0.27
CA PRO A 550 7.68 13.20 -1.65
C PRO A 550 6.17 13.40 -1.92
N TYR A 551 5.76 13.42 -3.16
CA TYR A 551 4.38 13.43 -3.68
C TYR A 551 3.56 14.68 -3.36
N TYR A 552 3.61 15.22 -2.14
CA TYR A 552 2.91 16.46 -1.78
C TYR A 552 3.80 17.67 -2.02
N GLN A 553 3.42 18.53 -2.98
CA GLN A 553 4.10 19.79 -3.22
C GLN A 553 4.01 20.69 -1.99
N PHE A 554 2.83 20.71 -1.36
CA PHE A 554 2.63 21.40 -0.10
C PHE A 554 1.77 20.59 0.87
N ILE A 555 2.18 20.61 2.13
CA ILE A 555 1.32 20.31 3.27
C ILE A 555 1.15 21.65 4.00
N ILE A 556 -0.08 22.10 4.19
CA ILE A 556 -0.40 23.39 4.79
C ILE A 556 -1.26 23.16 6.02
N SER A 557 -0.90 23.79 7.14
CA SER A 557 -1.76 23.86 8.31
C SER A 557 -2.28 25.28 8.53
N VAL A 558 -3.48 25.37 9.07
CA VAL A 558 -4.11 26.60 9.49
C VAL A 558 -4.69 26.42 10.90
N GLU A 559 -4.24 27.22 11.84
CA GLU A 559 -4.61 27.16 13.26
C GLU A 559 -4.91 28.55 13.87
#